data_69913b7604e9b904ee893c06595227a0
#
_entry.id   69913b7604e9b904ee893c06595227a0
#
_cell.length_a   1.000
_cell.length_b   1.000
_cell.length_c   1.000
_cell.angle_alpha   90.00
_cell.angle_beta   90.00
_cell.angle_gamma   90.00
#
_symmetry.space_group_name_H-M   'P 1'
#
loop_
_entity.id
_entity.type
_entity.pdbx_description
1 polymer ?
#
loop_
_entity_poly.entity_id
_entity_poly.type
_entity_poly.pdbx_seq_one_letter_code
_entity_poly.pdbx_strand_id
1 'polypeptide(L)'
;MAPEAREQETVYHKPLDGGNQKMTIREIQKKIADALNGVEELVQGGCKAFAEDAQDVFFEVKQALEAGNVCIVVVTPKVTRSASGCGDGIPVEMQLAVQCAERPDLNRGTPGHLTALDAAEIVAHALDGEQFEFASIEQWADERKRTVTATATFGFDPILTEPTNERN
;
A
#
# COMPACT_ATOMS: atom_id res chain seq x y z
N MET A 1 14.05 2.18 39.22
CA MET A 1 14.11 2.74 37.86
C MET A 1 13.20 1.94 36.97
N ALA A 2 12.07 2.48 36.60
CA ALA A 2 11.22 1.88 35.58
C ALA A 2 11.90 2.05 34.22
N PRO A 3 11.94 1.04 33.33
CA PRO A 3 12.40 1.23 31.98
C PRO A 3 11.39 2.13 31.26
N GLU A 4 11.88 3.24 30.74
CA GLU A 4 11.12 4.08 29.83
C GLU A 4 10.66 3.20 28.66
N ALA A 5 9.34 3.04 28.52
CA ALA A 5 8.76 2.50 27.33
C ALA A 5 9.14 3.45 26.18
N ARG A 6 10.10 3.03 25.36
CA ARG A 6 10.33 3.65 24.05
C ARG A 6 9.05 3.43 23.28
N GLU A 7 8.29 4.50 23.11
CA GLU A 7 7.23 4.54 22.12
C GLU A 7 7.89 4.20 20.78
N GLN A 8 7.60 3.02 20.29
CA GLN A 8 7.97 2.66 18.92
C GLN A 8 7.08 3.50 18.00
N GLU A 9 7.61 4.66 17.59
CA GLU A 9 7.05 5.42 16.48
C GLU A 9 7.02 4.48 15.26
N THR A 10 5.83 4.07 14.90
CA THR A 10 5.62 3.17 13.79
C THR A 10 6.04 3.88 12.49
N VAL A 11 7.01 3.29 11.81
CA VAL A 11 7.74 3.84 10.64
C VAL A 11 6.81 4.33 9.51
N TYR A 12 5.60 3.79 9.41
CA TYR A 12 4.64 4.14 8.37
C TYR A 12 3.84 5.42 8.61
N HIS A 13 3.81 5.97 9.83
CA HIS A 13 3.21 7.29 10.05
C HIS A 13 4.12 8.45 9.64
N LYS A 14 5.41 8.22 9.59
CA LYS A 14 6.41 9.26 9.34
C LYS A 14 6.41 9.81 7.91
N PRO A 15 6.22 9.03 6.84
CA PRO A 15 6.15 9.56 5.47
C PRO A 15 4.85 10.29 5.13
N LEU A 16 3.78 10.02 5.88
CA LEU A 16 2.44 10.54 5.61
C LEU A 16 2.03 11.63 6.61
N ASP A 17 2.87 11.86 7.62
CA ASP A 17 2.70 12.81 8.72
C ASP A 17 3.01 14.26 8.28
N GLY A 18 2.32 14.73 7.32
CA GLY A 18 2.39 16.11 6.88
C GLY A 18 1.02 16.59 6.44
N GLY A 19 0.15 16.88 7.39
CA GLY A 19 -1.19 17.37 7.11
C GLY A 19 -1.22 18.36 5.95
N ASN A 20 -2.10 18.20 4.99
CA ASN A 20 -2.29 19.05 3.81
C ASN A 20 -1.12 19.12 2.80
N GLN A 21 -0.21 18.16 2.76
CA GLN A 21 0.75 18.10 1.67
C GLN A 21 0.02 17.75 0.36
N LYS A 22 0.07 18.69 -0.55
CA LYS A 22 -0.36 18.54 -1.93
C LYS A 22 0.56 17.51 -2.60
N MET A 23 0.03 16.32 -2.91
CA MET A 23 0.78 15.22 -3.53
C MET A 23 0.10 14.75 -4.80
N THR A 24 0.86 14.32 -5.77
CA THR A 24 0.34 13.60 -6.93
C THR A 24 -0.04 12.18 -6.53
N ILE A 25 -0.94 11.56 -7.29
CA ILE A 25 -1.34 10.15 -7.08
C ILE A 25 -0.11 9.23 -7.09
N ARG A 26 0.81 9.47 -8.01
CA ARG A 26 2.05 8.71 -8.17
C ARG A 26 2.97 8.81 -6.93
N GLU A 27 3.08 10.02 -6.37
CA GLU A 27 3.84 10.22 -5.13
C GLU A 27 3.20 9.52 -3.94
N ILE A 28 1.86 9.49 -3.87
CA ILE A 28 1.12 8.77 -2.83
C ILE A 28 1.41 7.27 -2.93
N GLN A 29 1.28 6.67 -4.13
CA GLN A 29 1.56 5.25 -4.35
C GLN A 29 2.99 4.88 -3.97
N LYS A 30 3.96 5.70 -4.39
CA LYS A 30 5.38 5.47 -4.09
C LYS A 30 5.64 5.55 -2.58
N LYS A 31 5.12 6.57 -1.90
CA LYS A 31 5.29 6.72 -0.45
C LYS A 31 4.69 5.55 0.33
N ILE A 32 3.53 5.06 -0.09
CA ILE A 32 2.90 3.89 0.53
C ILE A 32 3.76 2.64 0.31
N ALA A 33 4.22 2.39 -0.91
CA ALA A 33 5.08 1.25 -1.21
C ALA A 33 6.40 1.31 -0.40
N ASP A 34 7.04 2.47 -0.33
CA ASP A 34 8.26 2.68 0.44
C ASP A 34 8.02 2.46 1.95
N ALA A 35 6.89 2.94 2.48
CA ALA A 35 6.50 2.74 3.87
C ALA A 35 6.27 1.25 4.18
N LEU A 36 5.57 0.52 3.33
CA LEU A 36 5.31 -0.91 3.50
C LEU A 36 6.59 -1.75 3.43
N ASN A 37 7.56 -1.37 2.59
CA ASN A 37 8.89 -1.99 2.57
C ASN A 37 9.72 -1.70 3.83
N GLY A 38 9.30 -0.76 4.66
CA GLY A 38 9.88 -0.47 5.98
C GLY A 38 9.20 -1.19 7.15
N VAL A 39 8.08 -1.87 6.92
CA VAL A 39 7.38 -2.65 7.96
C VAL A 39 8.11 -3.95 8.20
N GLU A 40 8.71 -4.10 9.38
CA GLU A 40 9.58 -5.23 9.71
C GLU A 40 8.88 -6.59 9.54
N GLU A 41 7.64 -6.71 10.00
CA GLU A 41 6.85 -7.95 9.90
C GLU A 41 6.63 -8.37 8.44
N LEU A 42 6.40 -7.42 7.53
CA LEU A 42 6.27 -7.70 6.10
C LEU A 42 7.59 -8.13 5.49
N VAL A 43 8.67 -7.44 5.81
CA VAL A 43 10.02 -7.77 5.28
C VAL A 43 10.47 -9.16 5.75
N GLN A 44 10.33 -9.45 7.04
CA GLN A 44 10.66 -10.77 7.61
C GLN A 44 9.74 -11.87 7.09
N GLY A 45 8.49 -11.53 6.78
CA GLY A 45 7.49 -12.44 6.21
C GLY A 45 7.66 -12.72 4.71
N GLY A 46 8.72 -12.25 4.08
CA GLY A 46 9.01 -12.49 2.66
C GLY A 46 8.17 -11.62 1.71
N CYS A 47 7.73 -10.44 2.15
CA CYS A 47 6.95 -9.52 1.34
C CYS A 47 7.82 -8.47 0.65
N LYS A 48 7.38 -8.05 -0.54
CA LYS A 48 7.93 -6.90 -1.29
C LYS A 48 6.79 -6.03 -1.79
N ALA A 49 6.88 -4.72 -1.56
CA ALA A 49 5.88 -3.75 -1.98
C ALA A 49 6.34 -2.92 -3.19
N PHE A 50 5.42 -2.72 -4.13
CA PHE A 50 5.62 -2.01 -5.38
C PHE A 50 4.46 -1.04 -5.62
N ALA A 51 4.75 0.12 -6.23
CA ALA A 51 3.72 0.96 -6.82
C ALA A 51 3.34 0.41 -8.21
N GLU A 52 2.03 0.32 -8.53
CA GLU A 52 1.56 -0.25 -9.81
C GLU A 52 2.11 0.50 -11.04
N ASP A 53 2.32 1.81 -10.93
CA ASP A 53 2.83 2.65 -12.02
C ASP A 53 4.36 2.67 -12.13
N ALA A 54 5.07 1.90 -11.29
CA ALA A 54 6.52 1.81 -11.37
C ALA A 54 6.96 1.17 -12.68
N GLN A 55 8.06 1.70 -13.24
CA GLN A 55 8.70 1.06 -14.38
C GLN A 55 9.09 -0.37 -14.01
N ASP A 56 8.89 -1.30 -14.92
CA ASP A 56 9.24 -2.72 -14.76
C ASP A 56 8.46 -3.47 -13.64
N VAL A 57 7.39 -2.89 -13.09
CA VAL A 57 6.62 -3.51 -11.99
C VAL A 57 6.15 -4.93 -12.32
N PHE A 58 5.70 -5.19 -13.55
CA PHE A 58 5.26 -6.53 -13.95
C PHE A 58 6.38 -7.56 -13.93
N PHE A 59 7.57 -7.16 -14.31
CA PHE A 59 8.76 -8.03 -14.28
C PHE A 59 9.18 -8.32 -12.83
N GLU A 60 9.23 -7.30 -11.98
CA GLU A 60 9.61 -7.43 -10.58
C GLU A 60 8.60 -8.25 -9.77
N VAL A 61 7.29 -8.04 -10.00
CA VAL A 61 6.23 -8.83 -9.37
C VAL A 61 6.33 -10.30 -9.79
N LYS A 62 6.54 -10.56 -11.09
CA LYS A 62 6.72 -11.91 -11.58
C LYS A 62 7.92 -12.60 -10.94
N GLN A 63 9.06 -11.94 -10.89
CA GLN A 63 10.26 -12.49 -10.24
C GLN A 63 10.04 -12.78 -8.76
N ALA A 64 9.39 -11.87 -8.04
CA ALA A 64 9.14 -12.04 -6.61
C ALA A 64 8.17 -13.22 -6.35
N LEU A 65 7.12 -13.37 -7.14
CA LEU A 65 6.18 -14.51 -7.05
C LEU A 65 6.87 -15.84 -7.37
N GLU A 66 7.72 -15.88 -8.40
CA GLU A 66 8.50 -17.06 -8.77
C GLU A 66 9.54 -17.44 -7.71
N ALA A 67 10.05 -16.47 -6.96
CA ALA A 67 10.92 -16.71 -5.81
C ALA A 67 10.18 -17.15 -4.53
N GLY A 68 8.85 -17.28 -4.56
CA GLY A 68 8.05 -17.67 -3.41
C GLY A 68 7.80 -16.53 -2.40
N ASN A 69 7.91 -15.28 -2.82
CA ASN A 69 7.59 -14.11 -2.00
C ASN A 69 6.10 -13.74 -2.12
N VAL A 70 5.62 -12.97 -1.16
CA VAL A 70 4.36 -12.23 -1.26
C VAL A 70 4.63 -10.88 -1.90
N CYS A 71 3.93 -10.58 -2.99
CA CYS A 71 4.00 -9.28 -3.65
C CYS A 71 2.88 -8.38 -3.15
N ILE A 72 3.24 -7.20 -2.71
CA ILE A 72 2.30 -6.15 -2.32
C ILE A 72 2.31 -5.08 -3.41
N VAL A 73 1.18 -4.86 -4.07
CA VAL A 73 1.05 -3.86 -5.13
C VAL A 73 0.09 -2.77 -4.67
N VAL A 74 0.60 -1.56 -4.59
CA VAL A 74 -0.23 -0.37 -4.35
C VAL A 74 -0.86 0.02 -5.68
N VAL A 75 -2.12 -0.35 -5.84
CA VAL A 75 -2.89 -0.16 -7.09
C VAL A 75 -3.17 1.32 -7.32
N THR A 76 -3.25 1.73 -8.57
CA THR A 76 -3.64 3.10 -8.92
C THR A 76 -5.02 3.41 -8.35
N PRO A 77 -5.15 4.44 -7.48
CA PRO A 77 -6.40 4.71 -6.80
C PRO A 77 -7.52 5.09 -7.77
N LYS A 78 -8.73 4.66 -7.45
CA LYS A 78 -9.92 5.21 -8.08
C LYS A 78 -10.19 6.59 -7.48
N VAL A 79 -10.20 7.61 -8.31
CA VAL A 79 -10.40 9.01 -7.90
C VAL A 79 -11.72 9.52 -8.43
N THR A 80 -12.55 10.07 -7.55
CA THR A 80 -13.81 10.71 -7.88
C THR A 80 -13.86 12.10 -7.28
N ARG A 81 -14.54 13.04 -7.96
CA ARG A 81 -14.70 14.40 -7.43
C ARG A 81 -15.59 14.37 -6.18
N SER A 82 -15.10 14.97 -5.09
CA SER A 82 -15.89 15.14 -3.89
C SER A 82 -16.91 16.29 -4.05
N ALA A 83 -18.09 16.14 -3.45
CA ALA A 83 -19.12 17.18 -3.41
C ALA A 83 -18.80 18.30 -2.41
N SER A 84 -17.90 18.06 -1.45
CA SER A 84 -17.53 18.97 -0.37
C SER A 84 -16.14 19.54 -0.56
N GLY A 85 -16.01 20.76 -1.07
CA GLY A 85 -14.71 21.42 -1.14
C GLY A 85 -14.82 22.89 -1.43
N CYS A 86 -14.21 23.70 -0.54
CA CYS A 86 -13.97 25.12 -0.73
C CYS A 86 -12.47 25.34 -0.65
N GLY A 87 -11.83 25.84 -1.71
CA GLY A 87 -10.41 26.17 -1.69
C GLY A 87 -9.70 26.01 -3.04
N ASP A 88 -8.43 26.35 -3.06
CA ASP A 88 -7.56 26.22 -4.22
C ASP A 88 -7.20 24.74 -4.45
N GLY A 89 -7.82 24.11 -5.40
CA GLY A 89 -7.61 22.71 -5.75
C GLY A 89 -8.90 21.96 -6.02
N ILE A 90 -8.79 20.73 -6.52
CA ILE A 90 -9.92 19.86 -6.79
C ILE A 90 -10.08 18.89 -5.61
N PRO A 91 -11.14 19.03 -4.79
CA PRO A 91 -11.41 18.04 -3.75
C PRO A 91 -11.83 16.72 -4.39
N VAL A 92 -11.23 15.63 -3.96
CA VAL A 92 -11.50 14.31 -4.50
C VAL A 92 -11.67 13.29 -3.37
N GLU A 93 -12.48 12.28 -3.63
CA GLU A 93 -12.52 11.04 -2.86
C GLU A 93 -11.68 10.01 -3.57
N MET A 94 -10.82 9.34 -2.84
CA MET A 94 -10.00 8.26 -3.35
C MET A 94 -10.37 6.94 -2.71
N GLN A 95 -10.42 5.92 -3.53
CA GLN A 95 -10.43 4.54 -3.07
C GLN A 95 -9.08 3.92 -3.41
N LEU A 96 -8.31 3.64 -2.37
CA LEU A 96 -7.01 2.99 -2.48
C LEU A 96 -7.18 1.49 -2.29
N ALA A 97 -6.61 0.70 -3.19
CA ALA A 97 -6.50 -0.74 -3.05
C ALA A 97 -5.03 -1.15 -2.94
N VAL A 98 -4.73 -2.02 -1.99
CA VAL A 98 -3.41 -2.65 -1.84
C VAL A 98 -3.59 -4.15 -1.98
N GLN A 99 -3.04 -4.72 -3.04
CA GLN A 99 -3.15 -6.13 -3.37
C GLN A 99 -1.93 -6.89 -2.86
N CYS A 100 -2.17 -7.93 -2.07
CA CYS A 100 -1.15 -8.86 -1.61
C CYS A 100 -1.36 -10.18 -2.35
N ALA A 101 -0.41 -10.58 -3.18
CA ALA A 101 -0.48 -11.78 -4.00
C ALA A 101 0.62 -12.78 -3.65
N GLU A 102 0.30 -14.06 -3.67
CA GLU A 102 1.24 -15.15 -3.49
C GLU A 102 1.00 -16.28 -4.49
N ARG A 103 2.03 -17.07 -4.72
CA ARG A 103 1.90 -18.42 -5.27
C ARG A 103 2.03 -19.44 -4.14
N PRO A 104 0.93 -20.00 -3.65
CA PRO A 104 0.95 -20.91 -2.50
C PRO A 104 1.85 -22.12 -2.67
N ASP A 105 1.96 -22.63 -3.90
CA ASP A 105 2.83 -23.75 -4.26
C ASP A 105 4.32 -23.47 -4.04
N LEU A 106 4.72 -22.20 -4.09
CA LEU A 106 6.10 -21.75 -3.88
C LEU A 106 6.31 -21.11 -2.49
N ASN A 107 5.36 -20.32 -2.04
CA ASN A 107 5.48 -19.52 -0.81
C ASN A 107 5.30 -20.36 0.47
N ARG A 108 4.28 -21.22 0.51
CA ARG A 108 3.90 -21.92 1.76
C ARG A 108 4.91 -22.98 2.21
N GLY A 109 5.87 -23.34 1.36
CA GLY A 109 6.97 -24.21 1.72
C GLY A 109 8.13 -23.52 2.44
N THR A 110 8.13 -22.19 2.52
CA THR A 110 9.21 -21.42 3.14
C THR A 110 8.82 -21.03 4.57
N PRO A 111 9.53 -21.54 5.60
CA PRO A 111 9.23 -21.20 7.00
C PRO A 111 9.32 -19.69 7.24
N GLY A 112 8.37 -19.15 8.00
CA GLY A 112 8.32 -17.73 8.35
C GLY A 112 7.71 -16.82 7.29
N HIS A 113 7.43 -17.30 6.08
CA HIS A 113 6.70 -16.52 5.08
C HIS A 113 5.24 -16.34 5.46
N LEU A 114 4.75 -15.13 5.25
CA LEU A 114 3.32 -14.78 5.39
C LEU A 114 2.52 -15.33 4.22
N THR A 115 1.22 -15.54 4.44
CA THR A 115 0.26 -15.71 3.34
C THR A 115 -0.17 -14.35 2.78
N ALA A 116 -0.81 -14.33 1.62
CA ALA A 116 -1.38 -13.10 1.07
C ALA A 116 -2.39 -12.44 2.02
N LEU A 117 -3.20 -13.25 2.72
CA LEU A 117 -4.17 -12.75 3.70
C LEU A 117 -3.49 -12.13 4.92
N ASP A 118 -2.50 -12.81 5.51
CA ASP A 118 -1.75 -12.28 6.64
C ASP A 118 -1.07 -10.94 6.29
N ALA A 119 -0.49 -10.86 5.10
CA ALA A 119 0.12 -9.62 4.60
C ALA A 119 -0.91 -8.50 4.45
N ALA A 120 -2.11 -8.80 3.93
CA ALA A 120 -3.19 -7.83 3.78
C ALA A 120 -3.70 -7.32 5.14
N GLU A 121 -3.77 -8.18 6.15
CA GLU A 121 -4.13 -7.78 7.52
C GLU A 121 -3.07 -6.84 8.12
N ILE A 122 -1.78 -7.14 7.95
CA ILE A 122 -0.70 -6.26 8.41
C ILE A 122 -0.74 -4.92 7.68
N VAL A 123 -0.97 -4.93 6.36
CA VAL A 123 -1.14 -3.71 5.56
C VAL A 123 -2.33 -2.88 6.08
N ALA A 124 -3.46 -3.53 6.39
CA ALA A 124 -4.63 -2.84 6.93
C ALA A 124 -4.30 -2.12 8.25
N HIS A 125 -3.64 -2.80 9.17
CA HIS A 125 -3.21 -2.19 10.44
C HIS A 125 -2.15 -1.09 10.25
N ALA A 126 -1.25 -1.28 9.28
CA ALA A 126 -0.18 -0.33 9.01
C ALA A 126 -0.67 1.00 8.43
N LEU A 127 -1.72 0.97 7.62
CA LEU A 127 -2.22 2.14 6.91
C LEU A 127 -3.46 2.77 7.56
N ASP A 128 -4.22 2.01 8.36
CA ASP A 128 -5.43 2.56 9.01
C ASP A 128 -5.07 3.66 10.02
N GLY A 129 -5.68 4.83 9.87
CA GLY A 129 -5.39 5.99 10.70
C GLY A 129 -6.06 7.25 10.20
N GLU A 130 -5.48 8.41 10.54
CA GLU A 130 -6.07 9.72 10.21
C GLU A 130 -6.17 10.00 8.71
N GLN A 131 -5.28 9.44 7.90
CA GLN A 131 -5.24 9.71 6.46
C GLN A 131 -5.94 8.64 5.63
N PHE A 132 -5.89 7.39 6.04
CA PHE A 132 -6.54 6.28 5.36
C PHE A 132 -7.52 5.60 6.30
N GLU A 133 -8.75 5.45 5.85
CA GLU A 133 -9.79 4.72 6.57
C GLU A 133 -9.92 3.32 5.97
N PHE A 134 -9.60 2.31 6.77
CA PHE A 134 -9.75 0.92 6.35
C PHE A 134 -11.23 0.60 6.07
N ALA A 135 -11.49 -0.04 4.95
CA ALA A 135 -12.83 -0.41 4.52
C ALA A 135 -13.07 -1.91 4.51
N SER A 136 -12.20 -2.69 3.85
CA SER A 136 -12.40 -4.13 3.68
C SER A 136 -11.12 -4.88 3.30
N ILE A 137 -11.14 -6.20 3.54
CA ILE A 137 -10.23 -7.16 2.92
C ILE A 137 -11.06 -8.18 2.17
N GLU A 138 -10.71 -8.43 0.91
CA GLU A 138 -11.30 -9.48 0.07
C GLU A 138 -10.21 -10.39 -0.47
N GLN A 139 -10.47 -11.70 -0.51
CA GLN A 139 -9.53 -12.67 -1.03
C GLN A 139 -10.15 -13.46 -2.19
N TRP A 140 -9.37 -13.73 -3.20
CA TRP A 140 -9.74 -14.54 -4.35
C TRP A 140 -8.55 -15.35 -4.88
N ALA A 141 -8.82 -16.41 -5.59
CA ALA A 141 -7.82 -17.27 -6.20
C ALA A 141 -7.97 -17.31 -7.72
N ASP A 142 -6.83 -17.27 -8.42
CA ASP A 142 -6.74 -17.49 -9.87
C ASP A 142 -6.06 -18.84 -10.12
N GLU A 143 -6.84 -19.84 -10.47
CA GLU A 143 -6.33 -21.22 -10.70
C GLU A 143 -5.38 -21.29 -11.88
N ARG A 144 -5.59 -20.47 -12.93
CA ARG A 144 -4.74 -20.46 -14.13
C ARG A 144 -3.36 -19.92 -13.83
N LYS A 145 -3.28 -18.87 -13.02
CA LYS A 145 -2.03 -18.26 -12.58
C LYS A 145 -1.46 -18.92 -11.34
N ARG A 146 -2.21 -19.82 -10.70
CA ARG A 146 -1.87 -20.42 -9.41
C ARG A 146 -1.56 -19.39 -8.33
N THR A 147 -2.29 -18.27 -8.32
CA THR A 147 -2.12 -17.17 -7.38
C THR A 147 -3.31 -17.04 -6.46
N VAL A 148 -3.06 -16.65 -5.24
CA VAL A 148 -4.05 -16.15 -4.28
C VAL A 148 -3.75 -14.68 -4.05
N THR A 149 -4.79 -13.86 -4.11
CA THR A 149 -4.67 -12.41 -3.90
C THR A 149 -5.64 -11.98 -2.81
N ALA A 150 -5.14 -11.28 -1.81
CA ALA A 150 -5.92 -10.58 -0.80
C ALA A 150 -5.79 -9.07 -1.03
N THR A 151 -6.90 -8.36 -1.10
CA THR A 151 -6.94 -6.92 -1.36
C THR A 151 -7.49 -6.18 -0.16
N ALA A 152 -6.68 -5.30 0.42
CA ALA A 152 -7.10 -4.35 1.43
C ALA A 152 -7.53 -3.04 0.75
N THR A 153 -8.71 -2.53 1.09
CA THR A 153 -9.29 -1.31 0.51
C THR A 153 -9.43 -0.24 1.57
N PHE A 154 -9.13 1.00 1.19
CA PHE A 154 -9.15 2.17 2.06
C PHE A 154 -9.85 3.35 1.37
N GLY A 155 -10.54 4.17 2.17
CA GLY A 155 -10.97 5.50 1.80
C GLY A 155 -9.89 6.53 2.12
N PHE A 156 -9.78 7.57 1.29
CA PHE A 156 -8.87 8.69 1.50
C PHE A 156 -9.36 9.92 0.74
N ASP A 157 -9.36 11.08 1.39
CA ASP A 157 -9.87 12.34 0.83
C ASP A 157 -8.73 13.37 0.65
N PRO A 158 -7.90 13.24 -0.39
CA PRO A 158 -6.84 14.20 -0.64
C PRO A 158 -7.36 15.44 -1.36
N ILE A 159 -6.62 16.54 -1.22
CA ILE A 159 -6.74 17.70 -2.10
C ILE A 159 -5.70 17.56 -3.21
N LEU A 160 -6.16 17.35 -4.44
CA LEU A 160 -5.29 17.36 -5.60
C LEU A 160 -4.99 18.80 -6.02
N THR A 161 -3.70 19.09 -6.22
CA THR A 161 -3.28 20.34 -6.82
C THR A 161 -3.08 20.19 -8.32
N GLU A 162 -3.42 21.24 -9.04
CA GLU A 162 -2.99 21.36 -10.43
C GLU A 162 -1.45 21.29 -10.50
N PRO A 163 -0.90 20.53 -11.46
CA PRO A 163 0.53 20.59 -11.71
C PRO A 163 0.88 22.02 -12.05
N THR A 164 1.78 22.61 -11.31
CA THR A 164 2.30 23.94 -11.59
C THR A 164 2.98 23.86 -12.93
N ASN A 165 2.32 24.42 -13.97
CA ASN A 165 2.94 24.64 -15.27
C ASN A 165 3.98 25.74 -15.10
N GLU A 166 5.15 25.42 -14.61
CA GLU A 166 6.32 26.27 -14.76
C GLU A 166 6.73 26.25 -16.24
N ARG A 167 6.01 27.03 -17.04
CA ARG A 167 6.51 27.43 -18.34
C ARG A 167 7.43 28.62 -18.10
N ASN A 168 8.70 28.34 -18.03
CA ASN A 168 9.74 29.31 -18.34
C ASN A 168 9.97 29.35 -19.86
#